data_0d293c9acb41e1dbda958e5495ca82c6
#
_entry.id   0d293c9acb41e1dbda958e5495ca82c6
#
_cell.length_a   1.000
_cell.length_b   1.000
_cell.length_c   1.000
_cell.angle_alpha   90.00
_cell.angle_beta   90.00
_cell.angle_gamma   90.00
#
_symmetry.space_group_name_H-M   'P 1'
#
loop_
_entity.id
_entity.type
_entity.pdbx_description
1 polymer ?
#
loop_
_entity_poly.entity_id
_entity_poly.type
_entity_poly.pdbx_seq_one_letter_code
_entity_poly.pdbx_strand_id
1 'polypeptide(L)'
;MNAPIKTRTPFLLFLFILFLISPVQADELADKIAALAEGSYSDRAKVIEALADTGDERVIPALEALGEGKLYQQKLGGKVFITEKTGSQYKLIDPLTLVSGETVAKGAIKKIKVNNRLRRAVRDALGGLQLRSKKAEDRMAAAESVFKSKDPNAIPLLDKALAQEADDAVKKVMREARATAVLASGLDEAAKLDAIRILTERSGRDSRSILLAFANTAEGTLKNAAEDAAALIERSLAAWATAQNVWYGLSLGSVLLLAAIGLAITFGVMGVINMAHGEMVMLGAYTTFVVQDVIRTSYPQLFEVSLLISIPLAFLVAGAIGVAIERGIIRYLYGRPLETLLATWGISLALQQTVRSIFGPTNQEVGTPDFMSGAFEIGQMTITFNRLYILIFAMVVLFVLMLVMKKTPYGLQMRAVTQNRGMAGAMGIRTDWVDALTFGLGSGIAGIAGVALSHIDNVSPNLGQSYIIDSFMVVVFGGVGNLWGTLVGAMTLGVANKFLEPFAGAVLGKIVVLVFIILFIQKKPRGMFALKGRAVEA
;
A
#
# COMPACT_ATOMS: atom_id res chain seq x y z
N MET A 1 32.54 -73.07 18.31
CA MET A 1 31.77 -73.28 17.05
C MET A 1 31.68 -71.95 16.35
N ASN A 2 32.22 -71.89 15.17
CA ASN A 2 32.55 -70.76 14.30
C ASN A 2 31.31 -69.95 13.85
N ALA A 3 31.47 -68.62 13.85
CA ALA A 3 30.66 -67.71 13.03
C ALA A 3 31.57 -66.80 12.23
N PRO A 4 31.34 -66.59 10.91
CA PRO A 4 32.31 -65.93 10.03
C PRO A 4 32.14 -64.41 9.99
N ILE A 5 33.27 -63.73 9.89
CA ILE A 5 33.46 -62.31 9.63
C ILE A 5 32.97 -61.97 8.21
N LYS A 6 32.00 -61.06 8.05
CA LYS A 6 31.62 -60.44 6.78
C LYS A 6 32.34 -59.09 6.64
N THR A 7 33.27 -59.02 5.71
CA THR A 7 33.99 -57.89 5.21
C THR A 7 33.07 -56.81 4.65
N ARG A 8 33.12 -55.60 5.22
CA ARG A 8 32.55 -54.37 4.67
C ARG A 8 33.66 -53.48 4.16
N THR A 9 34.02 -53.61 2.91
CA THR A 9 34.80 -52.59 2.20
C THR A 9 34.54 -52.72 0.70
N PRO A 10 33.61 -51.91 0.16
CA PRO A 10 33.96 -51.05 -0.96
C PRO A 10 33.24 -49.69 -0.98
N PHE A 11 32.67 -49.18 0.14
CA PHE A 11 31.93 -47.91 0.13
C PHE A 11 32.80 -46.67 0.33
N LEU A 12 34.02 -46.82 0.83
CA LEU A 12 34.98 -45.72 1.06
C LEU A 12 35.79 -45.30 -0.19
N LEU A 13 35.85 -46.15 -1.21
CA LEU A 13 36.59 -45.83 -2.44
C LEU A 13 35.73 -45.00 -3.43
N PHE A 14 34.43 -45.01 -3.34
CA PHE A 14 33.53 -44.21 -4.20
C PHE A 14 33.35 -42.78 -3.71
N LEU A 15 33.58 -42.51 -2.43
CA LEU A 15 33.48 -41.14 -1.86
C LEU A 15 34.75 -40.31 -2.14
N PHE A 16 35.87 -40.96 -2.47
CA PHE A 16 37.14 -40.26 -2.76
C PHE A 16 37.28 -39.80 -4.22
N ILE A 17 36.48 -40.37 -5.14
CA ILE A 17 36.46 -40.00 -6.57
C ILE A 17 35.55 -38.78 -6.82
N LEU A 18 34.59 -38.47 -5.93
CA LEU A 18 33.69 -37.31 -6.08
C LEU A 18 34.33 -35.98 -5.64
N PHE A 19 35.51 -36.01 -5.04
CA PHE A 19 36.22 -34.80 -4.55
C PHE A 19 37.30 -34.29 -5.50
N LEU A 20 37.49 -34.92 -6.69
CA LEU A 20 38.56 -34.58 -7.65
C LEU A 20 38.10 -33.86 -8.93
N ILE A 21 36.83 -33.38 -8.99
CA ILE A 21 36.31 -32.74 -10.22
C ILE A 21 36.06 -31.22 -10.05
N SER A 22 36.60 -30.55 -9.03
CA SER A 22 36.33 -29.13 -8.81
C SER A 22 37.49 -28.12 -8.91
N PRO A 23 38.74 -28.40 -9.24
CA PRO A 23 39.73 -27.34 -9.38
C PRO A 23 39.95 -26.81 -10.80
N VAL A 24 39.56 -27.52 -11.87
CA VAL A 24 39.94 -27.15 -13.24
C VAL A 24 39.19 -25.90 -13.76
N GLN A 25 37.92 -25.69 -13.39
CA GLN A 25 37.16 -24.50 -13.85
C GLN A 25 37.52 -23.21 -13.10
N ALA A 26 38.01 -23.30 -11.86
CA ALA A 26 38.40 -22.13 -11.08
C ALA A 26 39.71 -21.51 -11.61
N ASP A 27 40.63 -22.32 -12.15
CA ASP A 27 41.89 -21.88 -12.70
C ASP A 27 41.70 -21.11 -14.03
N GLU A 28 40.83 -21.58 -14.91
CA GLU A 28 40.56 -20.92 -16.21
C GLU A 28 39.92 -19.53 -16.06
N LEU A 29 39.02 -19.36 -15.07
CA LEU A 29 38.42 -18.06 -14.78
C LEU A 29 39.40 -17.09 -14.15
N ALA A 30 40.29 -17.58 -13.27
CA ALA A 30 41.34 -16.79 -12.67
C ALA A 30 42.34 -16.27 -13.72
N ASP A 31 42.72 -17.10 -14.70
CA ASP A 31 43.58 -16.72 -15.81
C ASP A 31 42.91 -15.66 -16.71
N LYS A 32 41.64 -15.81 -17.01
CA LYS A 32 40.85 -14.80 -17.78
C LYS A 32 40.78 -13.47 -17.02
N ILE A 33 40.57 -13.49 -15.69
CA ILE A 33 40.59 -12.27 -14.89
C ILE A 33 41.97 -11.63 -14.85
N ALA A 34 43.04 -12.42 -14.76
CA ALA A 34 44.42 -11.93 -14.81
C ALA A 34 44.72 -11.22 -16.14
N ALA A 35 44.20 -11.73 -17.25
CA ALA A 35 44.35 -11.12 -18.58
C ALA A 35 43.72 -9.71 -18.69
N LEU A 36 42.82 -9.31 -17.78
CA LEU A 36 42.29 -7.93 -17.70
C LEU A 36 43.40 -6.90 -17.36
N ALA A 37 44.51 -7.34 -16.77
CA ALA A 37 45.60 -6.46 -16.44
C ALA A 37 46.56 -6.21 -17.62
N GLU A 38 46.49 -7.03 -18.67
CA GLU A 38 47.43 -7.06 -19.80
C GLU A 38 46.81 -6.51 -21.09
N GLY A 39 47.66 -6.21 -22.08
CA GLY A 39 47.23 -5.80 -23.40
C GLY A 39 46.65 -4.39 -23.54
N SER A 40 46.20 -4.08 -24.74
CA SER A 40 45.55 -2.81 -25.08
C SER A 40 44.10 -2.73 -24.54
N TYR A 41 43.51 -1.55 -24.58
CA TYR A 41 42.08 -1.40 -24.23
C TYR A 41 41.17 -2.24 -25.13
N SER A 42 41.57 -2.53 -26.37
CA SER A 42 40.81 -3.40 -27.27
C SER A 42 40.88 -4.86 -26.86
N ASP A 43 42.04 -5.33 -26.44
CA ASP A 43 42.24 -6.72 -26.00
C ASP A 43 41.49 -7.00 -24.70
N ARG A 44 41.53 -6.05 -23.76
CA ARG A 44 40.76 -6.11 -22.50
C ARG A 44 39.26 -6.14 -22.73
N ALA A 45 38.76 -5.42 -23.76
CA ALA A 45 37.34 -5.49 -24.12
C ALA A 45 36.95 -6.90 -24.58
N LYS A 46 37.80 -7.57 -25.36
CA LYS A 46 37.55 -8.98 -25.78
C LYS A 46 37.60 -9.94 -24.58
N VAL A 47 38.47 -9.69 -23.60
CA VAL A 47 38.54 -10.50 -22.37
C VAL A 47 37.28 -10.32 -21.55
N ILE A 48 36.75 -9.09 -21.45
CA ILE A 48 35.46 -8.82 -20.76
C ILE A 48 34.33 -9.59 -21.44
N GLU A 49 34.28 -9.57 -22.78
CA GLU A 49 33.26 -10.30 -23.55
C GLU A 49 33.41 -11.82 -23.35
N ALA A 50 34.63 -12.36 -23.40
CA ALA A 50 34.90 -13.77 -23.14
C ALA A 50 34.58 -14.20 -21.68
N LEU A 51 34.73 -13.31 -20.70
CA LEU A 51 34.27 -13.54 -19.33
C LEU A 51 32.73 -13.57 -19.23
N ALA A 52 32.05 -12.66 -19.92
CA ALA A 52 30.58 -12.63 -19.96
C ALA A 52 30.00 -13.88 -20.67
N ASP A 53 30.64 -14.36 -21.73
CA ASP A 53 30.20 -15.55 -22.48
C ASP A 53 30.34 -16.85 -21.66
N THR A 54 31.11 -16.88 -20.58
CA THR A 54 31.17 -18.03 -19.66
C THR A 54 29.86 -18.27 -18.93
N GLY A 55 29.04 -17.22 -18.75
CA GLY A 55 27.78 -17.28 -17.99
C GLY A 55 27.98 -17.52 -16.49
N ASP A 56 29.22 -17.45 -15.97
CA ASP A 56 29.51 -17.70 -14.57
C ASP A 56 29.37 -16.43 -13.73
N GLU A 57 28.39 -16.42 -12.83
CA GLU A 57 28.09 -15.27 -11.96
C GLU A 57 29.29 -14.86 -11.06
N ARG A 58 30.25 -15.76 -10.81
CA ARG A 58 31.46 -15.47 -10.01
C ARG A 58 32.35 -14.39 -10.60
N VAL A 59 32.23 -14.09 -11.90
CA VAL A 59 32.98 -13.01 -12.54
C VAL A 59 32.37 -11.61 -12.32
N ILE A 60 31.13 -11.52 -11.84
CA ILE A 60 30.42 -10.24 -11.61
C ILE A 60 31.22 -9.31 -10.71
N PRO A 61 31.70 -9.72 -9.51
CA PRO A 61 32.47 -8.83 -8.63
C PRO A 61 33.76 -8.29 -9.25
N ALA A 62 34.42 -9.08 -10.08
CA ALA A 62 35.62 -8.65 -10.80
C ALA A 62 35.31 -7.57 -11.84
N LEU A 63 34.23 -7.74 -12.60
CA LEU A 63 33.76 -6.78 -13.63
C LEU A 63 33.25 -5.49 -12.99
N GLU A 64 32.50 -5.57 -11.91
CA GLU A 64 32.05 -4.39 -11.14
C GLU A 64 33.23 -3.59 -10.61
N ALA A 65 34.17 -4.27 -9.94
CA ALA A 65 35.39 -3.64 -9.43
C ALA A 65 36.22 -3.01 -10.55
N LEU A 66 36.28 -3.63 -11.74
CA LEU A 66 36.91 -3.03 -12.92
C LEU A 66 36.18 -1.74 -13.33
N GLY A 67 34.87 -1.77 -13.47
CA GLY A 67 34.05 -0.61 -13.83
C GLY A 67 34.20 0.57 -12.88
N GLU A 68 34.26 0.30 -11.57
CA GLU A 68 34.50 1.26 -10.49
C GLU A 68 35.98 1.69 -10.36
N GLY A 69 36.88 1.00 -11.05
CA GLY A 69 38.32 1.27 -10.96
C GLY A 69 38.91 0.85 -9.62
N LYS A 70 38.36 -0.18 -9.00
CA LYS A 70 38.81 -0.82 -7.76
C LYS A 70 39.58 -2.13 -8.03
N LEU A 71 39.80 -2.51 -9.30
CA LEU A 71 40.54 -3.69 -9.69
C LEU A 71 42.01 -3.32 -9.91
N TYR A 72 42.91 -4.05 -9.24
CA TYR A 72 44.34 -3.81 -9.25
C TYR A 72 45.11 -5.10 -9.49
N GLN A 73 46.28 -5.00 -10.14
CA GLN A 73 47.24 -6.07 -10.31
C GLN A 73 48.35 -5.96 -9.25
N GLN A 74 48.64 -7.05 -8.59
CA GLN A 74 49.82 -7.13 -7.72
C GLN A 74 51.11 -7.20 -8.56
N LYS A 75 52.12 -6.37 -8.27
CA LYS A 75 53.34 -6.29 -9.06
C LYS A 75 54.22 -7.57 -8.94
N LEU A 76 54.20 -8.20 -7.78
CA LEU A 76 54.83 -9.50 -7.54
C LEU A 76 53.77 -10.60 -7.76
N GLY A 77 53.95 -11.45 -8.77
CA GLY A 77 53.08 -12.58 -9.05
C GLY A 77 51.96 -12.33 -10.04
N GLY A 78 51.72 -11.08 -10.50
CA GLY A 78 50.78 -10.77 -11.59
C GLY A 78 49.30 -10.96 -11.31
N LYS A 79 48.92 -11.47 -10.13
CA LYS A 79 47.51 -11.73 -9.76
C LYS A 79 46.70 -10.45 -9.63
N VAL A 80 45.41 -10.54 -9.96
CA VAL A 80 44.46 -9.44 -9.92
C VAL A 80 43.58 -9.54 -8.68
N PHE A 81 43.34 -8.42 -8.00
CA PHE A 81 42.58 -8.34 -6.77
C PHE A 81 41.62 -7.14 -6.80
N ILE A 82 40.47 -7.28 -6.17
CA ILE A 82 39.61 -6.18 -5.78
C ILE A 82 40.26 -5.50 -4.57
N THR A 83 40.25 -4.17 -4.53
CA THR A 83 40.90 -3.43 -3.45
C THR A 83 39.96 -2.54 -2.70
N GLU A 84 40.03 -2.60 -1.37
CA GLU A 84 39.42 -1.64 -0.46
C GLU A 84 40.51 -0.79 0.21
N LYS A 85 40.30 0.53 0.17
CA LYS A 85 41.24 1.48 0.78
C LYS A 85 41.00 1.57 2.28
N THR A 86 42.01 1.21 3.08
CA THR A 86 41.99 1.31 4.55
C THR A 86 43.13 2.23 4.99
N GLY A 87 42.81 3.53 5.20
CA GLY A 87 43.85 4.54 5.50
C GLY A 87 44.84 4.76 4.36
N SER A 88 46.12 4.48 4.57
CA SER A 88 47.19 4.57 3.56
C SER A 88 47.46 3.25 2.83
N GLN A 89 46.83 2.17 3.22
CA GLN A 89 47.03 0.82 2.69
C GLN A 89 45.79 0.34 1.91
N TYR A 90 45.93 -0.77 1.19
CA TYR A 90 44.91 -1.41 0.38
C TYR A 90 44.76 -2.87 0.82
N LYS A 91 43.53 -3.24 1.23
CA LYS A 91 43.18 -4.63 1.51
C LYS A 91 42.88 -5.33 0.20
N LEU A 92 43.50 -6.47 -0.03
CA LEU A 92 43.31 -7.29 -1.22
C LEU A 92 42.18 -8.28 -0.99
N ILE A 93 41.24 -8.37 -1.96
CA ILE A 93 40.13 -9.31 -1.94
C ILE A 93 40.20 -10.12 -3.23
N ASP A 94 40.15 -11.43 -3.11
CA ASP A 94 40.13 -12.31 -4.28
C ASP A 94 38.83 -12.11 -5.07
N PRO A 95 38.89 -11.82 -6.39
CA PRO A 95 37.73 -11.46 -7.18
C PRO A 95 36.72 -12.59 -7.44
N LEU A 96 37.13 -13.87 -7.28
CA LEU A 96 36.28 -15.05 -7.49
C LEU A 96 35.69 -15.61 -6.20
N THR A 97 36.47 -15.60 -5.11
CA THR A 97 36.06 -16.20 -3.83
C THR A 97 35.58 -15.16 -2.83
N LEU A 98 35.81 -13.86 -3.08
CA LEU A 98 35.55 -12.72 -2.19
C LEU A 98 36.26 -12.84 -0.83
N VAL A 99 37.24 -13.73 -0.71
CA VAL A 99 38.03 -13.89 0.51
C VAL A 99 38.98 -12.72 0.66
N SER A 100 38.96 -12.11 1.82
CA SER A 100 39.88 -11.03 2.17
C SER A 100 41.28 -11.58 2.42
N GLY A 101 42.24 -11.06 1.70
CA GLY A 101 43.68 -11.40 1.83
C GLY A 101 44.49 -10.35 2.59
N GLU A 102 45.76 -10.24 2.24
CA GLU A 102 46.72 -9.35 2.88
C GLU A 102 46.44 -7.87 2.60
N THR A 103 46.89 -7.02 3.50
CA THR A 103 46.86 -5.56 3.33
C THR A 103 48.24 -5.09 2.84
N VAL A 104 48.25 -4.39 1.71
CA VAL A 104 49.50 -4.00 1.03
C VAL A 104 49.61 -2.47 0.88
N ALA A 105 50.85 -1.99 0.77
CA ALA A 105 51.10 -0.58 0.47
C ALA A 105 50.77 -0.27 -1.00
N LYS A 106 50.38 1.00 -1.30
CA LYS A 106 50.07 1.47 -2.66
C LYS A 106 51.15 1.14 -3.70
N GLY A 107 52.41 1.10 -3.30
CA GLY A 107 53.55 0.79 -4.19
C GLY A 107 53.60 -0.66 -4.69
N ALA A 108 52.97 -1.62 -3.99
CA ALA A 108 52.95 -3.04 -4.34
C ALA A 108 51.91 -3.42 -5.40
N ILE A 109 50.96 -2.53 -5.68
CA ILE A 109 49.83 -2.74 -6.61
C ILE A 109 49.83 -1.73 -7.74
N LYS A 110 49.27 -2.12 -8.89
CA LYS A 110 49.10 -1.27 -10.08
C LYS A 110 47.64 -1.27 -10.47
N LYS A 111 47.04 -0.06 -10.54
CA LYS A 111 45.66 0.10 -10.94
C LYS A 111 45.45 -0.31 -12.40
N ILE A 112 44.41 -1.11 -12.68
CA ILE A 112 43.98 -1.41 -14.03
C ILE A 112 43.19 -0.19 -14.54
N LYS A 113 43.78 0.49 -15.54
CA LYS A 113 43.15 1.70 -16.10
C LYS A 113 41.95 1.33 -16.97
N VAL A 114 40.86 2.07 -16.81
CA VAL A 114 39.61 1.89 -17.54
C VAL A 114 39.27 3.18 -18.29
N ASN A 115 38.94 3.07 -19.57
CA ASN A 115 38.44 4.15 -20.41
C ASN A 115 36.91 3.98 -20.63
N ASN A 116 36.30 4.91 -21.35
CA ASN A 116 34.86 4.87 -21.61
C ASN A 116 34.42 3.66 -22.45
N ARG A 117 35.31 3.14 -23.32
CA ARG A 117 35.07 1.92 -24.10
C ARG A 117 34.98 0.69 -23.18
N LEU A 118 35.93 0.52 -22.28
CA LEU A 118 35.90 -0.58 -21.32
C LEU A 118 34.72 -0.47 -20.33
N ARG A 119 34.37 0.73 -19.91
CA ARG A 119 33.18 0.91 -19.06
C ARG A 119 31.90 0.46 -19.75
N ARG A 120 31.78 0.71 -21.06
CA ARG A 120 30.67 0.20 -21.86
C ARG A 120 30.70 -1.32 -21.93
N ALA A 121 31.85 -1.91 -22.32
CA ALA A 121 32.00 -3.37 -22.39
C ALA A 121 31.71 -4.06 -21.05
N VAL A 122 32.13 -3.50 -19.92
CA VAL A 122 31.80 -4.00 -18.57
C VAL A 122 30.29 -3.94 -18.31
N ARG A 123 29.64 -2.83 -18.67
CA ARG A 123 28.19 -2.69 -18.48
C ARG A 123 27.41 -3.70 -19.31
N ASP A 124 27.80 -3.88 -20.58
CA ASP A 124 27.16 -4.82 -21.49
C ASP A 124 27.37 -6.27 -21.00
N ALA A 125 28.59 -6.59 -20.54
CA ALA A 125 28.93 -7.88 -19.96
C ALA A 125 28.12 -8.19 -18.68
N LEU A 126 28.03 -7.24 -17.76
CA LEU A 126 27.24 -7.37 -16.52
C LEU A 126 25.75 -7.52 -16.84
N GLY A 127 25.22 -6.72 -17.76
CA GLY A 127 23.84 -6.85 -18.23
C GLY A 127 23.57 -8.23 -18.84
N GLY A 128 24.48 -8.74 -19.65
CA GLY A 128 24.38 -10.08 -20.25
C GLY A 128 24.42 -11.22 -19.22
N LEU A 129 25.26 -11.11 -18.21
CA LEU A 129 25.36 -12.10 -17.12
C LEU A 129 24.11 -12.08 -16.24
N GLN A 130 23.63 -10.90 -15.85
CA GLN A 130 22.42 -10.74 -15.04
C GLN A 130 21.16 -11.24 -15.78
N LEU A 131 21.07 -11.01 -17.10
CA LEU A 131 19.98 -11.55 -17.92
C LEU A 131 19.96 -13.09 -18.02
N ARG A 132 21.06 -13.76 -17.65
CA ARG A 132 21.20 -15.22 -17.63
C ARG A 132 21.34 -15.80 -16.22
N SER A 133 21.14 -14.99 -15.18
CA SER A 133 21.18 -15.44 -13.80
C SER A 133 20.25 -16.65 -13.56
N LYS A 134 20.65 -17.53 -12.66
CA LYS A 134 19.80 -18.67 -12.26
C LYS A 134 18.52 -18.23 -11.56
N LYS A 135 18.53 -17.05 -10.92
CA LYS A 135 17.39 -16.49 -10.21
C LYS A 135 16.50 -15.67 -11.16
N ALA A 136 15.22 -15.98 -11.21
CA ALA A 136 14.25 -15.25 -12.04
C ALA A 136 14.16 -13.76 -11.67
N GLU A 137 14.27 -13.43 -10.38
CA GLU A 137 14.25 -12.06 -9.88
C GLU A 137 15.37 -11.20 -10.46
N ASP A 138 16.61 -11.74 -10.50
CA ASP A 138 17.78 -11.04 -11.05
C ASP A 138 17.61 -10.80 -12.57
N ARG A 139 17.09 -11.81 -13.29
CA ARG A 139 16.82 -11.69 -14.73
C ARG A 139 15.74 -10.62 -15.03
N MET A 140 14.68 -10.59 -14.21
CA MET A 140 13.66 -9.53 -14.31
C MET A 140 14.24 -8.15 -14.02
N ALA A 141 15.02 -8.00 -12.97
CA ALA A 141 15.66 -6.74 -12.60
C ALA A 141 16.60 -6.23 -13.71
N ALA A 142 17.37 -7.14 -14.34
CA ALA A 142 18.23 -6.81 -15.46
C ALA A 142 17.41 -6.33 -16.68
N ALA A 143 16.34 -7.02 -17.01
CA ALA A 143 15.44 -6.63 -18.11
C ALA A 143 14.78 -5.27 -17.84
N GLU A 144 14.29 -5.02 -16.61
CA GLU A 144 13.75 -3.71 -16.20
C GLU A 144 14.81 -2.58 -16.28
N SER A 145 16.06 -2.87 -15.99
CA SER A 145 17.16 -1.91 -16.17
C SER A 145 17.34 -1.53 -17.64
N VAL A 146 17.28 -2.51 -18.55
CA VAL A 146 17.34 -2.25 -20.00
C VAL A 146 16.09 -1.48 -20.47
N PHE A 147 14.90 -1.83 -19.96
CA PHE A 147 13.65 -1.09 -20.24
C PHE A 147 13.80 0.41 -19.93
N LYS A 148 14.40 0.74 -18.79
CA LYS A 148 14.62 2.13 -18.36
C LYS A 148 15.72 2.83 -19.16
N SER A 149 16.82 2.12 -19.46
CA SER A 149 17.97 2.70 -20.19
C SER A 149 17.70 2.90 -21.69
N LYS A 150 16.80 2.10 -22.26
CA LYS A 150 16.43 2.11 -23.71
C LYS A 150 17.65 1.93 -24.62
N ASP A 151 18.66 1.18 -24.17
CA ASP A 151 19.92 1.03 -24.89
C ASP A 151 19.75 0.09 -26.10
N PRO A 152 19.93 0.58 -27.35
CA PRO A 152 19.84 -0.27 -28.55
C PRO A 152 20.89 -1.40 -28.58
N ASN A 153 22.02 -1.22 -27.90
CA ASN A 153 23.08 -2.23 -27.87
C ASN A 153 22.69 -3.47 -27.06
N ALA A 154 21.65 -3.36 -26.21
CA ALA A 154 21.12 -4.49 -25.45
C ALA A 154 20.27 -5.46 -26.27
N ILE A 155 19.84 -5.09 -27.50
CA ILE A 155 18.99 -5.94 -28.34
C ILE A 155 19.58 -7.33 -28.57
N PRO A 156 20.85 -7.51 -29.01
CA PRO A 156 21.41 -8.84 -29.23
C PRO A 156 21.50 -9.69 -27.97
N LEU A 157 21.73 -9.04 -26.81
CA LEU A 157 21.79 -9.72 -25.51
C LEU A 157 20.40 -10.22 -25.09
N LEU A 158 19.37 -9.38 -25.26
CA LEU A 158 18.00 -9.74 -24.98
C LEU A 158 17.49 -10.84 -25.93
N ASP A 159 17.85 -10.81 -27.21
CA ASP A 159 17.49 -11.86 -28.18
C ASP A 159 18.07 -13.22 -27.79
N LYS A 160 19.36 -13.25 -27.37
CA LYS A 160 20.01 -14.47 -26.87
C LYS A 160 19.35 -14.97 -25.58
N ALA A 161 19.02 -14.06 -24.64
CA ALA A 161 18.37 -14.41 -23.38
C ALA A 161 16.95 -14.93 -23.59
N LEU A 162 16.15 -14.27 -24.45
CA LEU A 162 14.80 -14.68 -24.81
C LEU A 162 14.72 -16.06 -25.45
N ALA A 163 15.73 -16.44 -26.25
CA ALA A 163 15.80 -17.77 -26.88
C ALA A 163 15.99 -18.91 -25.88
N GLN A 164 16.54 -18.62 -24.70
CA GLN A 164 16.88 -19.62 -23.66
C GLN A 164 15.95 -19.53 -22.45
N GLU A 165 15.16 -18.47 -22.30
CA GLU A 165 14.29 -18.25 -21.16
C GLU A 165 13.13 -19.26 -21.15
N ALA A 166 12.83 -19.84 -20.00
CA ALA A 166 11.73 -20.78 -19.82
C ALA A 166 10.53 -20.15 -19.09
N ASP A 167 10.81 -19.14 -18.23
CA ASP A 167 9.80 -18.48 -17.42
C ASP A 167 9.04 -17.43 -18.23
N ASP A 168 7.73 -17.60 -18.36
CA ASP A 168 6.89 -16.70 -19.16
C ASP A 168 6.80 -15.28 -18.60
N ALA A 169 6.90 -15.11 -17.26
CA ALA A 169 6.92 -13.80 -16.64
C ALA A 169 8.21 -13.04 -16.98
N VAL A 170 9.35 -13.72 -16.92
CA VAL A 170 10.65 -13.16 -17.31
C VAL A 170 10.68 -12.85 -18.80
N LYS A 171 10.17 -13.78 -19.66
CA LYS A 171 10.05 -13.55 -21.10
C LYS A 171 9.28 -12.28 -21.43
N LYS A 172 8.17 -12.06 -20.71
CA LYS A 172 7.34 -10.86 -20.90
C LYS A 172 8.16 -9.59 -20.66
N VAL A 173 8.84 -9.49 -19.49
CA VAL A 173 9.65 -8.32 -19.15
C VAL A 173 10.80 -8.12 -20.13
N MET A 174 11.46 -9.20 -20.56
CA MET A 174 12.53 -9.13 -21.57
C MET A 174 12.03 -8.64 -22.94
N ARG A 175 10.83 -9.07 -23.38
CA ARG A 175 10.21 -8.58 -24.63
C ARG A 175 9.87 -7.09 -24.53
N GLU A 176 9.37 -6.66 -23.39
CA GLU A 176 9.06 -5.25 -23.13
C GLU A 176 10.33 -4.38 -23.12
N ALA A 177 11.40 -4.86 -22.50
CA ALA A 177 12.71 -4.21 -22.51
C ALA A 177 13.30 -4.12 -23.94
N ARG A 178 13.19 -5.22 -24.70
CA ARG A 178 13.59 -5.24 -26.11
C ARG A 178 12.80 -4.23 -26.94
N ALA A 179 11.50 -4.12 -26.72
CA ALA A 179 10.65 -3.17 -27.43
C ALA A 179 11.12 -1.72 -27.21
N THR A 180 11.50 -1.33 -26.00
CA THR A 180 12.02 0.03 -25.75
C THR A 180 13.36 0.28 -26.46
N ALA A 181 14.25 -0.71 -26.47
CA ALA A 181 15.53 -0.63 -27.16
C ALA A 181 15.34 -0.56 -28.69
N VAL A 182 14.37 -1.30 -29.26
CA VAL A 182 14.01 -1.27 -30.69
C VAL A 182 13.51 0.11 -31.12
N LEU A 183 12.66 0.77 -30.32
CA LEU A 183 12.20 2.12 -30.64
C LEU A 183 13.35 3.15 -30.66
N ALA A 184 14.38 2.94 -29.85
CA ALA A 184 15.57 3.80 -29.83
C ALA A 184 16.61 3.44 -30.91
N SER A 185 16.40 2.34 -31.64
CA SER A 185 17.34 1.82 -32.64
C SER A 185 17.03 2.29 -34.06
N GLY A 186 17.96 2.02 -35.01
CA GLY A 186 17.77 2.21 -36.45
C GLY A 186 17.09 1.04 -37.15
N LEU A 187 16.42 0.12 -36.45
CA LEU A 187 15.75 -1.02 -37.07
C LEU A 187 14.57 -0.60 -37.98
N ASP A 188 14.10 -1.53 -38.78
CA ASP A 188 13.05 -1.34 -39.78
C ASP A 188 11.68 -0.97 -39.16
N GLU A 189 10.78 -0.50 -40.01
CA GLU A 189 9.45 -0.03 -39.63
C GLU A 189 8.61 -1.17 -38.98
N ALA A 190 8.72 -2.39 -39.52
CA ALA A 190 7.97 -3.53 -39.01
C ALA A 190 8.37 -3.88 -37.55
N ALA A 191 9.66 -3.88 -37.25
CA ALA A 191 10.16 -4.11 -35.89
C ALA A 191 9.69 -3.01 -34.90
N LYS A 192 9.65 -1.76 -35.34
CA LYS A 192 9.16 -0.64 -34.53
C LYS A 192 7.65 -0.70 -34.31
N LEU A 193 6.86 -1.11 -35.31
CA LEU A 193 5.42 -1.32 -35.11
C LEU A 193 5.13 -2.45 -34.14
N ASP A 194 5.88 -3.55 -34.18
CA ASP A 194 5.76 -4.62 -33.19
C ASP A 194 6.16 -4.14 -31.79
N ALA A 195 7.21 -3.33 -31.67
CA ALA A 195 7.61 -2.71 -30.40
C ALA A 195 6.52 -1.77 -29.84
N ILE A 196 5.86 -0.97 -30.67
CA ILE A 196 4.71 -0.14 -30.29
C ILE A 196 3.58 -1.04 -29.75
N ARG A 197 3.25 -2.14 -30.41
CA ARG A 197 2.23 -3.10 -29.98
C ARG A 197 2.57 -3.69 -28.61
N ILE A 198 3.79 -4.17 -28.40
CA ILE A 198 4.24 -4.74 -27.12
C ILE A 198 4.13 -3.71 -25.99
N LEU A 199 4.53 -2.47 -26.23
CA LEU A 199 4.43 -1.40 -25.22
C LEU A 199 2.97 -0.99 -24.95
N THR A 200 2.09 -1.11 -25.94
CA THR A 200 0.65 -0.88 -25.75
C THR A 200 0.04 -1.96 -24.86
N GLU A 201 0.41 -3.23 -25.07
CA GLU A 201 -0.01 -4.37 -24.23
C GLU A 201 0.50 -4.27 -22.78
N ARG A 202 1.75 -3.83 -22.59
CA ARG A 202 2.30 -3.55 -21.26
C ARG A 202 1.47 -2.47 -20.56
N SER A 203 1.02 -1.46 -21.33
CA SER A 203 0.29 -0.32 -20.79
C SER A 203 1.13 0.45 -19.73
N GLY A 204 0.53 1.33 -18.94
CA GLY A 204 1.20 2.06 -17.88
C GLY A 204 1.79 3.40 -18.31
N ARG A 205 2.13 4.22 -17.31
CA ARG A 205 2.63 5.59 -17.51
C ARG A 205 3.97 5.63 -18.25
N ASP A 206 4.85 4.66 -17.95
CA ASP A 206 6.17 4.58 -18.57
C ASP A 206 6.07 4.27 -20.05
N SER A 207 5.26 3.27 -20.43
CA SER A 207 5.00 2.92 -21.83
C SER A 207 4.43 4.11 -22.61
N ARG A 208 3.43 4.81 -22.05
CA ARG A 208 2.86 6.03 -22.64
C ARG A 208 3.93 7.10 -22.88
N SER A 209 4.77 7.35 -21.86
CA SER A 209 5.84 8.36 -21.98
C SER A 209 6.87 8.01 -23.06
N ILE A 210 7.22 6.73 -23.19
CA ILE A 210 8.15 6.24 -24.20
C ILE A 210 7.54 6.41 -25.60
N LEU A 211 6.28 6.02 -25.77
CA LEU A 211 5.58 6.14 -27.07
C LEU A 211 5.43 7.59 -27.50
N LEU A 212 5.08 8.52 -26.60
CA LEU A 212 5.01 9.94 -26.89
C LEU A 212 6.38 10.54 -27.24
N ALA A 213 7.44 10.14 -26.51
CA ALA A 213 8.79 10.57 -26.83
C ALA A 213 9.24 10.09 -28.21
N PHE A 214 8.89 8.85 -28.56
CA PHE A 214 9.14 8.29 -29.89
C PHE A 214 8.32 9.00 -30.97
N ALA A 215 7.03 9.26 -30.76
CA ALA A 215 6.16 9.96 -31.71
C ALA A 215 6.68 11.37 -32.08
N ASN A 216 7.34 12.06 -31.13
CA ASN A 216 7.93 13.38 -31.37
C ASN A 216 9.13 13.35 -32.33
N THR A 217 9.76 12.18 -32.53
CA THR A 217 10.93 11.99 -33.41
C THR A 217 10.63 11.17 -34.65
N ALA A 218 9.50 10.47 -34.64
CA ALA A 218 9.05 9.63 -35.75
C ALA A 218 8.21 10.44 -36.78
N GLU A 219 8.14 9.93 -38.00
CA GLU A 219 7.32 10.50 -39.06
C GLU A 219 6.39 9.44 -39.65
N GLY A 220 5.35 9.87 -40.40
CA GLY A 220 4.46 9.00 -41.15
C GLY A 220 3.68 8.00 -40.30
N THR A 221 3.64 6.75 -40.74
CA THR A 221 2.90 5.63 -40.14
C THR A 221 3.35 5.35 -38.70
N LEU A 222 4.64 5.42 -38.39
CA LEU A 222 5.18 5.17 -37.06
C LEU A 222 4.74 6.23 -36.05
N LYS A 223 4.69 7.49 -36.49
CA LYS A 223 4.19 8.58 -35.63
C LYS A 223 2.73 8.35 -35.24
N ASN A 224 1.88 8.13 -36.26
CA ASN A 224 0.45 7.90 -36.03
C ASN A 224 0.21 6.67 -35.15
N ALA A 225 0.91 5.56 -35.40
CA ALA A 225 0.80 4.36 -34.58
C ALA A 225 1.21 4.58 -33.14
N ALA A 226 2.26 5.36 -32.88
CA ALA A 226 2.71 5.65 -31.53
C ALA A 226 1.76 6.62 -30.79
N GLU A 227 1.19 7.62 -31.47
CA GLU A 227 0.18 8.52 -30.93
C GLU A 227 -1.13 7.78 -30.60
N ASP A 228 -1.61 6.91 -31.51
CA ASP A 228 -2.80 6.09 -31.27
C ASP A 228 -2.61 5.13 -30.08
N ALA A 229 -1.44 4.48 -30.02
CA ALA A 229 -1.07 3.61 -28.91
C ALA A 229 -1.01 4.37 -27.58
N ALA A 230 -0.41 5.55 -27.56
CA ALA A 230 -0.37 6.40 -26.37
C ALA A 230 -1.77 6.86 -25.95
N ALA A 231 -2.66 7.18 -26.89
CA ALA A 231 -4.06 7.53 -26.61
C ALA A 231 -4.86 6.34 -26.05
N LEU A 232 -4.63 5.12 -26.55
CA LEU A 232 -5.25 3.90 -26.01
C LEU A 232 -4.80 3.65 -24.56
N ILE A 233 -3.50 3.79 -24.28
CA ILE A 233 -2.97 3.66 -22.92
C ILE A 233 -3.57 4.75 -22.02
N GLU A 234 -3.68 5.99 -22.49
CA GLU A 234 -4.27 7.08 -21.73
C GLU A 234 -5.72 6.81 -21.32
N ARG A 235 -6.53 6.28 -22.24
CA ARG A 235 -7.91 5.86 -21.95
C ARG A 235 -7.95 4.74 -20.91
N SER A 236 -7.06 3.77 -21.01
CA SER A 236 -6.92 2.69 -20.03
C SER A 236 -6.51 3.24 -18.65
N LEU A 237 -5.52 4.13 -18.60
CA LEU A 237 -5.10 4.79 -17.36
C LEU A 237 -6.23 5.60 -16.72
N ALA A 238 -7.01 6.33 -17.52
CA ALA A 238 -8.17 7.09 -17.03
C ALA A 238 -9.25 6.17 -16.46
N ALA A 239 -9.51 5.02 -17.09
CA ALA A 239 -10.46 4.03 -16.57
C ALA A 239 -9.98 3.44 -15.23
N TRP A 240 -8.70 3.07 -15.13
CA TRP A 240 -8.12 2.60 -13.87
C TRP A 240 -8.08 3.67 -12.78
N ALA A 241 -7.79 4.92 -13.13
CA ALA A 241 -7.87 6.04 -12.20
C ALA A 241 -9.29 6.25 -11.68
N THR A 242 -10.29 6.09 -12.55
CA THR A 242 -11.71 6.13 -12.16
C THR A 242 -12.06 4.99 -11.20
N ALA A 243 -11.64 3.76 -11.50
CA ALA A 243 -11.82 2.60 -10.61
C ALA A 243 -11.13 2.81 -9.25
N GLN A 244 -9.90 3.36 -9.25
CA GLN A 244 -9.18 3.72 -8.02
C GLN A 244 -9.92 4.76 -7.18
N ASN A 245 -10.52 5.78 -7.83
CA ASN A 245 -11.33 6.79 -7.13
C ASN A 245 -12.61 6.20 -6.56
N VAL A 246 -13.27 5.27 -7.26
CA VAL A 246 -14.41 4.52 -6.71
C VAL A 246 -13.98 3.73 -5.48
N TRP A 247 -12.86 3.01 -5.55
CA TRP A 247 -12.32 2.27 -4.41
C TRP A 247 -12.04 3.16 -3.20
N TYR A 248 -11.35 4.27 -3.41
CA TYR A 248 -11.10 5.24 -2.34
C TYR A 248 -12.39 5.86 -1.80
N GLY A 249 -13.36 6.10 -2.68
CA GLY A 249 -14.69 6.58 -2.30
C GLY A 249 -15.47 5.58 -1.45
N LEU A 250 -15.43 4.29 -1.79
CA LEU A 250 -16.03 3.23 -0.97
C LEU A 250 -15.33 3.08 0.39
N SER A 251 -14.01 3.20 0.41
CA SER A 251 -13.24 3.21 1.66
C SER A 251 -13.62 4.40 2.55
N LEU A 252 -13.71 5.61 2.00
CA LEU A 252 -14.19 6.78 2.74
C LEU A 252 -15.65 6.57 3.18
N GLY A 253 -16.51 6.06 2.31
CA GLY A 253 -17.88 5.73 2.60
C GLY A 253 -18.05 4.74 3.75
N SER A 254 -17.15 3.75 3.88
CA SER A 254 -17.19 2.79 4.99
C SER A 254 -16.90 3.44 6.35
N VAL A 255 -15.98 4.38 6.38
CA VAL A 255 -15.68 5.18 7.57
C VAL A 255 -16.85 6.10 7.93
N LEU A 256 -17.39 6.81 6.93
CA LEU A 256 -18.57 7.65 7.11
C LEU A 256 -19.78 6.83 7.56
N LEU A 257 -19.91 5.60 7.09
CA LEU A 257 -20.96 4.66 7.52
C LEU A 257 -20.84 4.37 9.02
N LEU A 258 -19.67 3.99 9.50
CA LEU A 258 -19.43 3.69 10.92
C LEU A 258 -19.79 4.90 11.80
N ALA A 259 -19.31 6.07 11.45
CA ALA A 259 -19.60 7.30 12.18
C ALA A 259 -21.10 7.65 12.11
N ALA A 260 -21.72 7.52 10.92
CA ALA A 260 -23.13 7.90 10.71
C ALA A 260 -24.12 6.90 11.32
N ILE A 261 -23.80 5.61 11.43
CA ILE A 261 -24.71 4.61 12.02
C ILE A 261 -25.06 4.96 13.46
N GLY A 262 -24.09 5.34 14.28
CA GLY A 262 -24.33 5.75 15.65
C GLY A 262 -25.25 6.96 15.73
N LEU A 263 -25.03 7.96 14.88
CA LEU A 263 -25.87 9.14 14.78
C LEU A 263 -27.29 8.81 14.24
N ALA A 264 -27.37 7.91 13.26
CA ALA A 264 -28.67 7.47 12.71
C ALA A 264 -29.56 6.81 13.77
N ILE A 265 -28.96 6.10 14.73
CA ILE A 265 -29.69 5.49 15.84
C ILE A 265 -30.17 6.57 16.83
N THR A 266 -29.26 7.41 17.31
CA THR A 266 -29.59 8.43 18.32
C THR A 266 -30.60 9.42 17.77
N PHE A 267 -30.38 9.97 16.60
CA PHE A 267 -31.32 10.89 15.94
C PHE A 267 -32.59 10.17 15.47
N GLY A 268 -32.45 8.93 14.97
CA GLY A 268 -33.59 8.14 14.49
C GLY A 268 -34.56 7.71 15.59
N VAL A 269 -34.08 7.35 16.77
CA VAL A 269 -34.91 6.85 17.89
C VAL A 269 -35.40 8.00 18.80
N MET A 270 -34.51 8.87 19.19
CA MET A 270 -34.75 9.88 20.21
C MET A 270 -35.13 11.25 19.64
N GLY A 271 -34.89 11.50 18.34
CA GLY A 271 -35.06 12.81 17.71
C GLY A 271 -34.09 13.87 18.19
N VAL A 272 -33.00 13.48 18.85
CA VAL A 272 -31.99 14.38 19.44
C VAL A 272 -30.88 14.63 18.47
N ILE A 273 -30.58 15.89 18.19
CA ILE A 273 -29.39 16.29 17.40
C ILE A 273 -28.21 16.36 18.39
N ASN A 274 -27.27 15.42 18.23
CA ASN A 274 -26.10 15.32 19.10
C ASN A 274 -24.84 15.85 18.39
N MET A 275 -24.45 17.09 18.69
CA MET A 275 -23.19 17.65 18.18
C MET A 275 -21.93 17.04 18.81
N ALA A 276 -22.06 16.49 20.04
CA ALA A 276 -20.94 15.79 20.69
C ALA A 276 -20.69 14.38 20.12
N HIS A 277 -21.45 13.92 19.13
CA HIS A 277 -21.27 12.60 18.52
C HIS A 277 -19.88 12.44 17.87
N GLY A 278 -19.37 13.49 17.23
CA GLY A 278 -17.99 13.50 16.70
C GLY A 278 -16.96 13.24 17.77
N GLU A 279 -17.17 13.76 18.99
CA GLU A 279 -16.23 13.56 20.09
C GLU A 279 -16.21 12.12 20.61
N MET A 280 -17.29 11.37 20.42
CA MET A 280 -17.32 9.92 20.69
C MET A 280 -16.37 9.18 19.75
N VAL A 281 -16.27 9.62 18.49
CA VAL A 281 -15.29 9.11 17.51
C VAL A 281 -13.88 9.46 17.98
N MET A 282 -13.62 10.69 18.38
CA MET A 282 -12.34 11.12 18.93
C MET A 282 -11.95 10.26 20.15
N LEU A 283 -12.86 10.07 21.12
CA LEU A 283 -12.60 9.25 22.30
C LEU A 283 -12.24 7.80 21.95
N GLY A 284 -12.90 7.24 20.94
CA GLY A 284 -12.55 5.90 20.42
C GLY A 284 -11.13 5.84 19.85
N ALA A 285 -10.74 6.85 19.08
CA ALA A 285 -9.40 6.95 18.52
C ALA A 285 -8.33 7.11 19.62
N TYR A 286 -8.57 7.96 20.61
CA TYR A 286 -7.66 8.10 21.75
C TYR A 286 -7.63 6.85 22.63
N THR A 287 -8.73 6.12 22.78
CA THR A 287 -8.73 4.82 23.46
C THR A 287 -7.80 3.84 22.74
N THR A 288 -7.84 3.80 21.40
CA THR A 288 -6.93 2.97 20.61
C THR A 288 -5.47 3.38 20.84
N PHE A 289 -5.18 4.67 20.81
CA PHE A 289 -3.84 5.20 21.09
C PHE A 289 -3.33 4.75 22.48
N VAL A 290 -4.13 4.94 23.52
CA VAL A 290 -3.76 4.53 24.90
C VAL A 290 -3.55 3.02 25.00
N VAL A 291 -4.43 2.22 24.40
CA VAL A 291 -4.27 0.75 24.39
C VAL A 291 -2.96 0.35 23.73
N GLN A 292 -2.64 0.93 22.58
CA GLN A 292 -1.38 0.63 21.90
C GLN A 292 -0.15 1.13 22.65
N ASP A 293 -0.22 2.29 23.29
CA ASP A 293 0.87 2.84 24.10
C ASP A 293 1.18 1.92 25.28
N VAL A 294 0.15 1.48 26.01
CA VAL A 294 0.29 0.50 27.11
C VAL A 294 0.85 -0.83 26.59
N ILE A 295 0.36 -1.33 25.46
CA ILE A 295 0.83 -2.59 24.88
C ILE A 295 2.29 -2.46 24.43
N ARG A 296 2.69 -1.39 23.78
CA ARG A 296 4.09 -1.15 23.36
C ARG A 296 5.04 -1.11 24.54
N THR A 297 4.61 -0.48 25.64
CA THR A 297 5.46 -0.29 26.82
C THR A 297 5.54 -1.55 27.69
N SER A 298 4.41 -2.24 27.91
CA SER A 298 4.32 -3.33 28.90
C SER A 298 4.27 -4.73 28.27
N TYR A 299 3.68 -4.88 27.08
CA TYR A 299 3.42 -6.18 26.45
C TYR A 299 3.61 -6.15 24.93
N PRO A 300 4.82 -5.88 24.39
CA PRO A 300 5.04 -5.69 22.95
C PRO A 300 4.56 -6.86 22.09
N GLN A 301 4.53 -8.08 22.63
CA GLN A 301 4.09 -9.30 21.96
C GLN A 301 2.58 -9.30 21.59
N LEU A 302 1.78 -8.45 22.26
CA LEU A 302 0.35 -8.34 22.04
C LEU A 302 0.00 -7.24 21.01
N PHE A 303 1.00 -6.64 20.36
CA PHE A 303 0.75 -5.53 19.42
C PHE A 303 -0.16 -5.94 18.25
N GLU A 304 -0.01 -7.15 17.73
CA GLU A 304 -0.84 -7.69 16.66
C GLU A 304 -2.32 -7.84 17.03
N VAL A 305 -2.62 -8.03 18.30
CA VAL A 305 -4.01 -8.13 18.81
C VAL A 305 -4.52 -6.82 19.42
N SER A 306 -3.72 -5.75 19.39
CA SER A 306 -4.08 -4.45 19.95
C SER A 306 -5.40 -3.90 19.41
N LEU A 307 -5.66 -4.08 18.12
CA LEU A 307 -6.91 -3.68 17.47
C LEU A 307 -8.13 -4.40 18.05
N LEU A 308 -8.04 -5.72 18.26
CA LEU A 308 -9.12 -6.53 18.82
C LEU A 308 -9.44 -6.13 20.26
N ILE A 309 -8.44 -5.69 21.02
CA ILE A 309 -8.61 -5.17 22.38
C ILE A 309 -9.20 -3.77 22.34
N SER A 310 -8.76 -2.93 21.40
CA SER A 310 -9.22 -1.54 21.27
C SER A 310 -10.69 -1.42 20.93
N ILE A 311 -11.23 -2.31 20.08
CA ILE A 311 -12.63 -2.27 19.65
C ILE A 311 -13.62 -2.33 20.81
N PRO A 312 -13.62 -3.35 21.70
CA PRO A 312 -14.53 -3.41 22.82
C PRO A 312 -14.28 -2.30 23.85
N LEU A 313 -13.03 -1.91 24.09
CA LEU A 313 -12.71 -0.83 25.02
C LEU A 313 -13.20 0.52 24.50
N ALA A 314 -13.00 0.85 23.25
CA ALA A 314 -13.51 2.08 22.63
C ALA A 314 -15.04 2.14 22.66
N PHE A 315 -15.71 1.01 22.38
CA PHE A 315 -17.16 0.89 22.50
C PHE A 315 -17.64 1.18 23.94
N LEU A 316 -16.98 0.59 24.95
CA LEU A 316 -17.35 0.76 26.36
C LEU A 316 -17.08 2.18 26.84
N VAL A 317 -15.90 2.75 26.53
CA VAL A 317 -15.53 4.10 26.97
C VAL A 317 -16.47 5.14 26.34
N ALA A 318 -16.63 5.14 25.02
CA ALA A 318 -17.51 6.09 24.33
C ALA A 318 -18.97 5.85 24.70
N GLY A 319 -19.39 4.60 24.87
CA GLY A 319 -20.74 4.23 25.28
C GLY A 319 -21.05 4.68 26.71
N ALA A 320 -20.13 4.48 27.66
CA ALA A 320 -20.30 4.92 29.04
C ALA A 320 -20.39 6.44 29.15
N ILE A 321 -19.53 7.17 28.43
CA ILE A 321 -19.58 8.63 28.36
C ILE A 321 -20.89 9.08 27.71
N GLY A 322 -21.35 8.39 26.64
CA GLY A 322 -22.66 8.64 26.04
C GLY A 322 -23.81 8.48 27.03
N VAL A 323 -23.85 7.37 27.80
CA VAL A 323 -24.86 7.16 28.87
C VAL A 323 -24.78 8.26 29.92
N ALA A 324 -23.57 8.67 30.32
CA ALA A 324 -23.38 9.75 31.30
C ALA A 324 -23.92 11.09 30.77
N ILE A 325 -23.70 11.42 29.50
CA ILE A 325 -24.22 12.64 28.86
C ILE A 325 -25.76 12.60 28.79
N GLU A 326 -26.31 11.45 28.40
CA GLU A 326 -27.78 11.32 28.34
C GLU A 326 -28.39 11.50 29.74
N ARG A 327 -27.90 10.77 30.74
CA ARG A 327 -28.42 10.80 32.10
C ARG A 327 -28.20 12.14 32.80
N GLY A 328 -27.08 12.79 32.56
CA GLY A 328 -26.72 14.06 33.20
C GLY A 328 -27.38 15.27 32.57
N ILE A 329 -27.55 15.28 31.25
CA ILE A 329 -27.90 16.50 30.52
C ILE A 329 -29.10 16.29 29.56
N ILE A 330 -29.01 15.33 28.63
CA ILE A 330 -29.98 15.22 27.52
C ILE A 330 -31.40 14.90 28.01
N ARG A 331 -31.52 14.06 29.02
CA ARG A 331 -32.83 13.67 29.60
C ARG A 331 -33.67 14.86 30.06
N TYR A 332 -33.06 15.97 30.44
CA TYR A 332 -33.76 17.19 30.89
C TYR A 332 -34.16 18.12 29.72
N LEU A 333 -33.66 17.82 28.52
CA LEU A 333 -33.81 18.65 27.33
C LEU A 333 -34.70 17.99 26.26
N TYR A 334 -35.38 16.88 26.58
CA TYR A 334 -36.27 16.23 25.63
C TYR A 334 -37.43 17.18 25.21
N GLY A 335 -37.72 17.18 23.90
CA GLY A 335 -38.72 18.08 23.29
C GLY A 335 -38.22 19.51 23.04
N ARG A 336 -36.94 19.79 23.29
CA ARG A 336 -36.30 21.10 23.08
C ARG A 336 -35.09 21.01 22.16
N PRO A 337 -35.28 20.90 20.83
CA PRO A 337 -34.19 20.56 19.90
C PRO A 337 -33.06 21.58 19.89
N LEU A 338 -33.37 22.90 19.97
CA LEU A 338 -32.35 23.96 19.96
C LEU A 338 -31.51 23.96 21.24
N GLU A 339 -32.12 23.77 22.40
CA GLU A 339 -31.44 23.70 23.68
C GLU A 339 -30.52 22.46 23.74
N THR A 340 -30.98 21.32 23.22
CA THR A 340 -30.18 20.09 23.11
C THR A 340 -29.00 20.27 22.18
N LEU A 341 -29.16 20.92 21.05
CA LEU A 341 -28.06 21.21 20.12
C LEU A 341 -27.00 22.09 20.77
N LEU A 342 -27.38 23.17 21.46
CA LEU A 342 -26.45 24.05 22.16
C LEU A 342 -25.75 23.35 23.32
N ALA A 343 -26.47 22.56 24.11
CA ALA A 343 -25.89 21.80 25.22
C ALA A 343 -24.87 20.78 24.71
N THR A 344 -25.19 20.02 23.67
CA THR A 344 -24.27 19.03 23.09
C THR A 344 -23.07 19.67 22.42
N TRP A 345 -23.22 20.87 21.84
CA TRP A 345 -22.08 21.64 21.32
C TRP A 345 -21.14 22.10 22.45
N GLY A 346 -21.69 22.59 23.57
CA GLY A 346 -20.91 22.93 24.76
C GLY A 346 -20.14 21.71 25.32
N ILE A 347 -20.81 20.54 25.36
CA ILE A 347 -20.17 19.27 25.77
C ILE A 347 -19.03 18.90 24.81
N SER A 348 -19.24 19.06 23.50
CA SER A 348 -18.21 18.81 22.49
C SER A 348 -16.94 19.63 22.78
N LEU A 349 -17.09 20.94 22.99
CA LEU A 349 -15.96 21.82 23.32
C LEU A 349 -15.28 21.41 24.63
N ALA A 350 -16.03 21.04 25.66
CA ALA A 350 -15.49 20.58 26.93
C ALA A 350 -14.69 19.27 26.77
N LEU A 351 -15.21 18.31 26.03
CA LEU A 351 -14.51 17.04 25.73
C LEU A 351 -13.23 17.26 24.93
N GLN A 352 -13.28 18.09 23.88
CA GLN A 352 -12.08 18.44 23.10
C GLN A 352 -11.01 19.07 23.99
N GLN A 353 -11.41 20.06 24.82
CA GLN A 353 -10.46 20.72 25.70
C GLN A 353 -9.90 19.77 26.76
N THR A 354 -10.73 18.85 27.28
CA THR A 354 -10.27 17.83 28.23
C THR A 354 -9.21 16.92 27.59
N VAL A 355 -9.48 16.38 26.41
CA VAL A 355 -8.52 15.54 25.67
C VAL A 355 -7.25 16.31 25.34
N ARG A 356 -7.38 17.58 24.91
CA ARG A 356 -6.22 18.45 24.64
C ARG A 356 -5.38 18.73 25.88
N SER A 357 -6.00 18.83 27.04
CA SER A 357 -5.29 19.04 28.32
C SER A 357 -4.56 17.78 28.80
N ILE A 358 -5.10 16.59 28.49
CA ILE A 358 -4.50 15.30 28.89
C ILE A 358 -3.39 14.87 27.93
N PHE A 359 -3.65 14.89 26.64
CA PHE A 359 -2.75 14.34 25.60
C PHE A 359 -1.96 15.40 24.83
N GLY A 360 -2.24 16.68 25.06
CA GLY A 360 -1.63 17.79 24.31
C GLY A 360 -2.37 18.11 23.00
N PRO A 361 -1.95 19.19 22.32
CA PRO A 361 -2.55 19.65 21.07
C PRO A 361 -2.02 18.92 19.84
N THR A 362 -0.94 18.14 19.98
CA THR A 362 -0.26 17.45 18.87
C THR A 362 -1.01 16.20 18.43
N ASN A 363 -0.88 15.88 17.14
CA ASN A 363 -1.40 14.63 16.61
C ASN A 363 -0.63 13.44 17.19
N GLN A 364 -1.36 12.38 17.51
CA GLN A 364 -0.81 11.11 17.96
C GLN A 364 -0.92 10.07 16.86
N GLU A 365 0.10 9.24 16.74
CA GLU A 365 0.16 8.19 15.72
C GLU A 365 -0.23 6.84 16.32
N VAL A 366 -1.14 6.15 15.64
CA VAL A 366 -1.54 4.77 15.93
C VAL A 366 -0.90 3.85 14.91
N GLY A 367 -0.15 2.87 15.38
CA GLY A 367 0.51 1.90 14.51
C GLY A 367 -0.47 0.91 13.90
N THR A 368 -0.16 0.48 12.69
CA THR A 368 -0.95 -0.54 11.98
C THR A 368 -0.35 -1.92 12.24
N PRO A 369 -1.12 -2.93 12.68
CA PRO A 369 -0.67 -4.31 12.81
C PRO A 369 -0.19 -4.88 11.46
N ASP A 370 0.75 -5.84 11.49
CA ASP A 370 1.39 -6.37 10.26
C ASP A 370 0.39 -7.01 9.30
N PHE A 371 -0.65 -7.68 9.82
CA PHE A 371 -1.69 -8.28 8.97
C PHE A 371 -2.53 -7.27 8.18
N MET A 372 -2.57 -5.99 8.59
CA MET A 372 -3.23 -4.89 7.89
C MET A 372 -2.28 -4.08 7.03
N SER A 373 -0.97 -4.34 7.11
CA SER A 373 0.05 -3.66 6.34
C SER A 373 0.14 -4.19 4.91
N GLY A 374 0.65 -3.36 3.99
CA GLY A 374 0.81 -3.76 2.59
C GLY A 374 -0.39 -3.47 1.69
N ALA A 375 -0.24 -3.86 0.45
CA ALA A 375 -1.23 -3.68 -0.62
C ALA A 375 -1.05 -4.75 -1.68
N PHE A 376 -2.10 -5.01 -2.45
CA PHE A 376 -2.04 -5.80 -3.67
C PHE A 376 -2.60 -5.00 -4.84
N GLU A 377 -2.18 -5.38 -6.05
CA GLU A 377 -2.58 -4.70 -7.26
C GLU A 377 -3.53 -5.55 -8.09
N ILE A 378 -4.60 -4.94 -8.59
CA ILE A 378 -5.50 -5.51 -9.59
C ILE A 378 -5.40 -4.63 -10.84
N GLY A 379 -4.69 -5.11 -11.85
CA GLY A 379 -4.35 -4.30 -13.02
C GLY A 379 -3.45 -3.12 -12.62
N GLN A 380 -3.98 -1.89 -12.72
CA GLN A 380 -3.27 -0.67 -12.29
C GLN A 380 -3.89 -0.03 -11.04
N MET A 381 -4.80 -0.74 -10.38
CA MET A 381 -5.44 -0.29 -9.14
C MET A 381 -4.75 -0.91 -7.93
N THR A 382 -4.31 -0.07 -7.00
CA THR A 382 -3.70 -0.49 -5.73
C THR A 382 -4.75 -0.57 -4.63
N ILE A 383 -4.91 -1.75 -4.04
CA ILE A 383 -5.82 -2.02 -2.92
C ILE A 383 -4.98 -2.23 -1.67
N THR A 384 -5.03 -1.29 -0.74
CA THR A 384 -4.37 -1.43 0.57
C THR A 384 -5.19 -2.30 1.50
N PHE A 385 -4.56 -3.24 2.18
CA PHE A 385 -5.23 -4.14 3.13
C PHE A 385 -5.95 -3.38 4.24
N ASN A 386 -5.34 -2.33 4.77
CA ASN A 386 -5.95 -1.49 5.79
C ASN A 386 -7.38 -1.02 5.39
N ARG A 387 -7.53 -0.42 4.21
CA ARG A 387 -8.84 0.05 3.72
C ARG A 387 -9.82 -1.08 3.46
N LEU A 388 -9.34 -2.22 2.98
CA LEU A 388 -10.15 -3.41 2.74
C LEU A 388 -10.72 -3.95 4.06
N TYR A 389 -9.88 -4.09 5.09
CA TYR A 389 -10.32 -4.55 6.41
C TYR A 389 -11.33 -3.60 7.05
N ILE A 390 -11.13 -2.28 6.92
CA ILE A 390 -12.07 -1.30 7.47
C ILE A 390 -13.43 -1.37 6.75
N LEU A 391 -13.46 -1.55 5.43
CA LEU A 391 -14.70 -1.73 4.68
C LEU A 391 -15.45 -3.00 5.12
N ILE A 392 -14.76 -4.12 5.22
CA ILE A 392 -15.35 -5.39 5.71
C ILE A 392 -15.86 -5.21 7.14
N PHE A 393 -15.06 -4.58 8.00
CA PHE A 393 -15.42 -4.32 9.39
C PHE A 393 -16.67 -3.45 9.50
N ALA A 394 -16.78 -2.37 8.71
CA ALA A 394 -17.95 -1.51 8.68
C ALA A 394 -19.23 -2.30 8.29
N MET A 395 -19.12 -3.19 7.32
CA MET A 395 -20.23 -4.05 6.92
C MET A 395 -20.62 -5.06 8.01
N VAL A 396 -19.65 -5.62 8.72
CA VAL A 396 -19.89 -6.52 9.87
C VAL A 396 -20.59 -5.76 11.01
N VAL A 397 -20.12 -4.56 11.36
CA VAL A 397 -20.75 -3.73 12.41
C VAL A 397 -22.20 -3.39 12.03
N LEU A 398 -22.44 -2.98 10.78
CA LEU A 398 -23.80 -2.72 10.29
C LEU A 398 -24.70 -3.97 10.38
N PHE A 399 -24.17 -5.13 9.96
CA PHE A 399 -24.92 -6.38 10.00
C PHE A 399 -25.26 -6.80 11.43
N VAL A 400 -24.28 -6.76 12.34
CA VAL A 400 -24.47 -7.07 13.77
C VAL A 400 -25.52 -6.12 14.37
N LEU A 401 -25.43 -4.82 14.07
CA LEU A 401 -26.39 -3.86 14.54
C LEU A 401 -27.80 -4.14 14.02
N MET A 402 -27.95 -4.46 12.73
CA MET A 402 -29.26 -4.84 12.18
C MET A 402 -29.81 -6.10 12.86
N LEU A 403 -28.98 -7.07 13.22
CA LEU A 403 -29.38 -8.23 14.01
C LEU A 403 -29.87 -7.82 15.39
N VAL A 404 -29.11 -6.98 16.10
CA VAL A 404 -29.50 -6.46 17.43
C VAL A 404 -30.85 -5.76 17.33
N MET A 405 -31.02 -4.85 16.37
CA MET A 405 -32.25 -4.10 16.18
C MET A 405 -33.45 -4.97 15.80
N LYS A 406 -33.27 -6.05 15.00
CA LYS A 406 -34.37 -6.90 14.53
C LYS A 406 -34.69 -8.06 15.44
N LYS A 407 -33.70 -8.66 16.09
CA LYS A 407 -33.84 -9.96 16.78
C LYS A 407 -33.85 -9.88 18.30
N THR A 408 -33.44 -8.74 18.90
CA THR A 408 -33.37 -8.62 20.36
C THR A 408 -34.61 -7.94 20.96
N PRO A 409 -34.97 -8.26 22.22
CA PRO A 409 -35.99 -7.54 22.99
C PRO A 409 -35.70 -6.03 23.08
N TYR A 410 -34.42 -5.68 23.19
CA TYR A 410 -33.97 -4.30 23.23
C TYR A 410 -34.32 -3.53 21.94
N GLY A 411 -34.04 -4.12 20.79
CA GLY A 411 -34.41 -3.53 19.50
C GLY A 411 -35.94 -3.40 19.34
N LEU A 412 -36.75 -4.31 19.92
CA LEU A 412 -38.21 -4.17 19.96
C LEU A 412 -38.61 -2.97 20.82
N GLN A 413 -38.05 -2.82 22.01
CA GLN A 413 -38.32 -1.68 22.92
C GLN A 413 -37.94 -0.34 22.26
N MET A 414 -36.77 -0.28 21.60
CA MET A 414 -36.34 0.91 20.85
C MET A 414 -37.38 1.30 19.79
N ARG A 415 -37.85 0.35 18.98
CA ARG A 415 -38.91 0.62 17.96
C ARG A 415 -40.21 1.06 18.59
N ALA A 416 -40.62 0.45 19.70
CA ALA A 416 -41.84 0.86 20.41
C ALA A 416 -41.75 2.32 20.92
N VAL A 417 -40.64 2.68 21.55
CA VAL A 417 -40.39 4.05 22.05
C VAL A 417 -40.32 5.06 20.90
N THR A 418 -39.67 4.68 19.75
CA THR A 418 -39.62 5.52 18.57
C THR A 418 -41.00 5.79 17.97
N GLN A 419 -41.90 4.81 18.01
CA GLN A 419 -43.24 4.90 17.43
C GLN A 419 -44.19 5.71 18.30
N ASN A 420 -44.27 5.43 19.59
CA ASN A 420 -45.03 6.19 20.56
C ASN A 420 -44.47 6.02 21.97
N ARG A 421 -43.70 7.02 22.43
CA ARG A 421 -43.02 7.02 23.74
C ARG A 421 -44.04 6.90 24.90
N GLY A 422 -45.16 7.63 24.86
CA GLY A 422 -46.18 7.63 25.92
C GLY A 422 -46.83 6.26 26.05
N MET A 423 -47.22 5.65 24.94
CA MET A 423 -47.83 4.33 24.92
C MET A 423 -46.84 3.25 25.36
N ALA A 424 -45.58 3.32 24.92
CA ALA A 424 -44.51 2.41 25.34
C ALA A 424 -44.31 2.44 26.87
N GLY A 425 -44.34 3.64 27.47
CA GLY A 425 -44.30 3.81 28.93
C GLY A 425 -45.51 3.21 29.64
N ALA A 426 -46.71 3.43 29.09
CA ALA A 426 -47.95 2.85 29.64
C ALA A 426 -47.97 1.30 29.58
N MET A 427 -47.29 0.71 28.61
CA MET A 427 -47.08 -0.75 28.47
C MET A 427 -45.95 -1.32 29.35
N GLY A 428 -45.37 -0.49 30.24
CA GLY A 428 -44.36 -0.92 31.19
C GLY A 428 -42.90 -0.85 30.71
N ILE A 429 -42.65 -0.30 29.51
CA ILE A 429 -41.28 -0.10 29.01
C ILE A 429 -40.62 1.06 29.78
N ARG A 430 -39.47 0.82 30.37
CA ARG A 430 -38.68 1.88 31.05
C ARG A 430 -38.00 2.76 30.00
N THR A 431 -38.75 3.75 29.47
CA THR A 431 -38.31 4.61 28.36
C THR A 431 -36.97 5.30 28.67
N ASP A 432 -36.76 5.75 29.92
CA ASP A 432 -35.53 6.41 30.35
C ASP A 432 -34.28 5.54 30.20
N TRP A 433 -34.40 4.21 30.43
CA TRP A 433 -33.27 3.29 30.25
C TRP A 433 -33.08 2.93 28.78
N VAL A 434 -34.17 2.84 28.02
CA VAL A 434 -34.09 2.63 26.56
C VAL A 434 -33.36 3.80 25.90
N ASP A 435 -33.66 5.04 26.30
CA ASP A 435 -32.99 6.22 25.77
C ASP A 435 -31.52 6.26 26.15
N ALA A 436 -31.20 6.05 27.44
CA ALA A 436 -29.80 6.04 27.90
C ALA A 436 -28.95 4.98 27.19
N LEU A 437 -29.49 3.76 27.05
CA LEU A 437 -28.81 2.68 26.33
C LEU A 437 -28.74 2.93 24.82
N THR A 438 -29.76 3.57 24.23
CA THR A 438 -29.76 3.95 22.81
C THR A 438 -28.66 4.99 22.53
N PHE A 439 -28.56 6.00 23.39
CA PHE A 439 -27.53 7.01 23.28
C PHE A 439 -26.14 6.41 23.50
N GLY A 440 -26.00 5.51 24.51
CA GLY A 440 -24.78 4.75 24.77
C GLY A 440 -24.39 3.84 23.60
N LEU A 441 -25.35 3.13 23.00
CA LEU A 441 -25.09 2.27 21.82
C LEU A 441 -24.59 3.10 20.63
N GLY A 442 -25.28 4.22 20.31
CA GLY A 442 -24.87 5.11 19.24
C GLY A 442 -23.49 5.71 19.48
N SER A 443 -23.20 6.15 20.71
CA SER A 443 -21.89 6.66 21.13
C SER A 443 -20.80 5.58 21.09
N GLY A 444 -21.11 4.36 21.53
CA GLY A 444 -20.17 3.23 21.46
C GLY A 444 -19.80 2.86 20.04
N ILE A 445 -20.77 2.86 19.11
CA ILE A 445 -20.51 2.64 17.68
C ILE A 445 -19.64 3.77 17.09
N ALA A 446 -19.87 5.02 17.52
CA ALA A 446 -18.99 6.12 17.14
C ALA A 446 -17.55 5.91 17.67
N GLY A 447 -17.42 5.37 18.89
CA GLY A 447 -16.11 4.95 19.43
C GLY A 447 -15.43 3.91 18.54
N ILE A 448 -16.16 2.89 18.07
CA ILE A 448 -15.66 1.91 17.11
C ILE A 448 -15.24 2.57 15.79
N ALA A 449 -15.99 3.57 15.31
CA ALA A 449 -15.59 4.36 14.12
C ALA A 449 -14.26 5.07 14.36
N GLY A 450 -14.02 5.55 15.57
CA GLY A 450 -12.74 6.14 15.98
C GLY A 450 -11.57 5.17 15.91
N VAL A 451 -11.78 3.90 16.30
CA VAL A 451 -10.76 2.84 16.14
C VAL A 451 -10.41 2.65 14.66
N ALA A 452 -11.41 2.57 13.77
CA ALA A 452 -11.16 2.43 12.33
C ALA A 452 -10.45 3.65 11.74
N LEU A 453 -10.84 4.85 12.18
CA LEU A 453 -10.25 6.11 11.73
C LEU A 453 -8.79 6.27 12.14
N SER A 454 -8.43 5.87 13.36
CA SER A 454 -7.06 5.99 13.87
C SER A 454 -6.02 5.22 13.05
N HIS A 455 -6.45 4.27 12.19
CA HIS A 455 -5.59 3.52 11.28
C HIS A 455 -5.50 4.12 9.86
N ILE A 456 -6.27 5.17 9.57
CA ILE A 456 -6.27 5.87 8.27
C ILE A 456 -5.77 7.30 8.42
N ASP A 457 -6.10 7.92 9.54
CA ASP A 457 -5.84 9.32 9.84
C ASP A 457 -5.14 9.44 11.20
N ASN A 458 -4.45 10.57 11.42
CA ASN A 458 -3.81 10.85 12.68
C ASN A 458 -4.85 11.16 13.78
N VAL A 459 -4.61 10.64 14.97
CA VAL A 459 -5.47 10.92 16.11
C VAL A 459 -5.19 12.33 16.64
N SER A 460 -6.19 13.19 16.57
CA SER A 460 -6.10 14.58 17.03
C SER A 460 -7.31 14.98 17.86
N PRO A 461 -7.18 16.01 18.74
CA PRO A 461 -8.31 16.53 19.50
C PRO A 461 -9.46 17.09 18.64
N ASN A 462 -9.19 17.44 17.38
CA ASN A 462 -10.18 17.96 16.43
C ASN A 462 -10.75 16.90 15.49
N LEU A 463 -10.33 15.62 15.63
CA LEU A 463 -10.75 14.53 14.73
C LEU A 463 -12.27 14.45 14.62
N GLY A 464 -13.00 14.55 15.74
CA GLY A 464 -14.45 14.47 15.79
C GLY A 464 -15.15 15.53 14.95
N GLN A 465 -14.68 16.78 15.00
CA GLN A 465 -15.25 17.89 14.24
C GLN A 465 -15.15 17.69 12.73
N SER A 466 -14.10 17.03 12.27
CA SER A 466 -13.91 16.78 10.83
C SER A 466 -14.95 15.84 10.26
N TYR A 467 -15.52 14.95 11.08
CA TYR A 467 -16.43 13.88 10.64
C TYR A 467 -17.88 14.07 11.05
N ILE A 468 -18.21 14.95 12.03
CA ILE A 468 -19.58 15.14 12.48
C ILE A 468 -20.50 15.68 11.38
N ILE A 469 -20.02 16.67 10.60
CA ILE A 469 -20.78 17.27 9.51
C ILE A 469 -21.06 16.24 8.43
N ASP A 470 -20.02 15.49 8.02
CA ASP A 470 -20.13 14.44 7.01
C ASP A 470 -21.11 13.34 7.46
N SER A 471 -21.01 12.91 8.74
CA SER A 471 -21.93 11.92 9.33
C SER A 471 -23.39 12.40 9.34
N PHE A 472 -23.60 13.67 9.68
CA PHE A 472 -24.92 14.28 9.65
C PHE A 472 -25.48 14.34 8.23
N MET A 473 -24.66 14.74 7.26
CA MET A 473 -25.05 14.74 5.84
C MET A 473 -25.48 13.34 5.36
N VAL A 474 -24.72 12.30 5.74
CA VAL A 474 -25.05 10.90 5.43
C VAL A 474 -26.41 10.50 5.98
N VAL A 475 -26.66 10.79 7.25
CA VAL A 475 -27.93 10.42 7.93
C VAL A 475 -29.13 11.14 7.31
N VAL A 476 -29.01 12.43 7.05
CA VAL A 476 -30.08 13.24 6.48
C VAL A 476 -30.33 12.86 5.02
N PHE A 477 -29.31 12.69 4.22
CA PHE A 477 -29.43 12.25 2.83
C PHE A 477 -30.00 10.84 2.71
N GLY A 478 -29.52 9.90 3.55
CA GLY A 478 -29.98 8.52 3.57
C GLY A 478 -31.43 8.37 4.07
N GLY A 479 -31.86 9.23 4.97
CA GLY A 479 -33.14 9.21 5.67
C GLY A 479 -32.97 8.79 7.13
N VAL A 480 -33.41 9.70 8.01
CA VAL A 480 -33.22 9.58 9.47
C VAL A 480 -33.82 8.28 10.01
N GLY A 481 -33.01 7.51 10.74
CA GLY A 481 -33.43 6.26 11.37
C GLY A 481 -33.48 5.03 10.45
N ASN A 482 -33.11 5.16 9.18
CA ASN A 482 -33.07 4.04 8.25
C ASN A 482 -31.60 3.62 8.00
N LEU A 483 -31.20 2.47 8.56
CA LEU A 483 -29.82 1.94 8.43
C LEU A 483 -29.42 1.62 6.99
N TRP A 484 -30.35 1.16 6.15
CA TRP A 484 -30.09 0.95 4.71
C TRP A 484 -29.88 2.27 3.98
N GLY A 485 -30.68 3.29 4.34
CA GLY A 485 -30.48 4.65 3.84
C GLY A 485 -29.13 5.22 4.23
N THR A 486 -28.72 5.01 5.48
CA THR A 486 -27.38 5.40 5.96
C THR A 486 -26.26 4.72 5.18
N LEU A 487 -26.38 3.41 4.88
CA LEU A 487 -25.40 2.69 4.06
C LEU A 487 -25.28 3.30 2.65
N VAL A 488 -26.44 3.43 1.95
CA VAL A 488 -26.43 3.98 0.59
C VAL A 488 -25.93 5.43 0.59
N GLY A 489 -26.38 6.23 1.57
CA GLY A 489 -25.92 7.60 1.74
C GLY A 489 -24.42 7.71 1.95
N ALA A 490 -23.87 6.92 2.86
CA ALA A 490 -22.42 6.91 3.15
C ALA A 490 -21.58 6.53 1.93
N MET A 491 -21.96 5.44 1.23
CA MET A 491 -21.23 4.99 0.05
C MET A 491 -21.33 6.01 -1.10
N THR A 492 -22.52 6.58 -1.34
CA THR A 492 -22.72 7.59 -2.39
C THR A 492 -21.93 8.85 -2.10
N LEU A 493 -21.96 9.37 -0.86
CA LEU A 493 -21.26 10.58 -0.49
C LEU A 493 -19.75 10.36 -0.43
N GLY A 494 -19.28 9.18 0.02
CA GLY A 494 -17.88 8.82 -0.01
C GLY A 494 -17.30 8.81 -1.44
N VAL A 495 -18.04 8.21 -2.38
CA VAL A 495 -17.65 8.20 -3.80
C VAL A 495 -17.73 9.61 -4.39
N ALA A 496 -18.82 10.36 -4.16
CA ALA A 496 -18.96 11.72 -4.67
C ALA A 496 -17.84 12.64 -4.19
N ASN A 497 -17.45 12.59 -2.91
CA ASN A 497 -16.34 13.36 -2.37
C ASN A 497 -15.02 13.03 -3.10
N LYS A 498 -14.74 11.76 -3.34
CA LYS A 498 -13.50 11.35 -4.03
C LYS A 498 -13.46 11.75 -5.51
N PHE A 499 -14.60 11.83 -6.17
CA PHE A 499 -14.67 12.36 -7.53
C PHE A 499 -14.54 13.88 -7.60
N LEU A 500 -15.03 14.61 -6.60
CA LEU A 500 -14.93 16.07 -6.55
C LEU A 500 -13.57 16.59 -6.10
N GLU A 501 -12.85 15.81 -5.28
CA GLU A 501 -11.56 16.19 -4.70
C GLU A 501 -10.50 16.62 -5.73
N PRO A 502 -10.30 15.90 -6.88
CA PRO A 502 -9.33 16.30 -7.89
C PRO A 502 -9.66 17.63 -8.61
N PHE A 503 -10.94 18.01 -8.68
CA PHE A 503 -11.39 19.20 -9.41
C PHE A 503 -11.54 20.42 -8.50
N ALA A 504 -12.05 20.23 -7.31
CA ALA A 504 -12.38 21.31 -6.39
C ALA A 504 -11.47 21.35 -5.14
N GLY A 505 -10.61 20.33 -4.95
CA GLY A 505 -9.89 20.15 -3.70
C GLY A 505 -10.80 19.61 -2.58
N ALA A 506 -10.20 19.12 -1.49
CA ALA A 506 -10.92 18.44 -0.41
C ALA A 506 -11.96 19.33 0.31
N VAL A 507 -11.65 20.62 0.51
CA VAL A 507 -12.54 21.55 1.22
C VAL A 507 -13.71 22.00 0.35
N LEU A 508 -13.44 22.48 -0.85
CA LEU A 508 -14.51 22.93 -1.77
C LEU A 508 -15.39 21.73 -2.21
N GLY A 509 -14.81 20.53 -2.37
CA GLY A 509 -15.58 19.33 -2.66
C GLY A 509 -16.65 19.06 -1.59
N LYS A 510 -16.29 19.14 -0.30
CA LYS A 510 -17.25 19.01 0.81
C LYS A 510 -18.33 20.10 0.78
N ILE A 511 -17.98 21.34 0.46
CA ILE A 511 -18.95 22.45 0.34
C ILE A 511 -19.95 22.17 -0.81
N VAL A 512 -19.47 21.71 -1.96
CA VAL A 512 -20.35 21.36 -3.10
C VAL A 512 -21.31 20.24 -2.73
N VAL A 513 -20.82 19.19 -2.04
CA VAL A 513 -21.67 18.10 -1.53
C VAL A 513 -22.70 18.62 -0.53
N LEU A 514 -22.32 19.50 0.39
CA LEU A 514 -23.24 20.11 1.35
C LEU A 514 -24.36 20.90 0.64
N VAL A 515 -24.00 21.75 -0.32
CA VAL A 515 -24.96 22.52 -1.13
C VAL A 515 -25.91 21.58 -1.88
N PHE A 516 -25.38 20.52 -2.50
CA PHE A 516 -26.19 19.50 -3.16
C PHE A 516 -27.19 18.85 -2.20
N ILE A 517 -26.78 18.51 -0.99
CA ILE A 517 -27.67 17.91 0.02
C ILE A 517 -28.75 18.90 0.46
N ILE A 518 -28.39 20.16 0.67
CA ILE A 518 -29.40 21.20 1.02
C ILE A 518 -30.46 21.31 -0.07
N LEU A 519 -30.09 21.37 -1.34
CA LEU A 519 -31.01 21.40 -2.47
C LEU A 519 -31.84 20.10 -2.59
N PHE A 520 -31.19 18.95 -2.30
CA PHE A 520 -31.89 17.66 -2.29
C PHE A 520 -32.99 17.59 -1.21
N ILE A 521 -32.66 18.05 0.02
CA ILE A 521 -33.62 18.04 1.15
C ILE A 521 -34.81 18.97 0.87
N GLN A 522 -34.62 20.11 0.19
CA GLN A 522 -35.73 20.98 -0.21
C GLN A 522 -36.74 20.24 -1.08
N LYS A 523 -36.29 19.29 -1.93
CA LYS A 523 -37.18 18.46 -2.76
C LYS A 523 -37.68 17.20 -2.06
N LYS A 524 -36.85 16.60 -1.18
CA LYS A 524 -37.14 15.35 -0.46
C LYS A 524 -36.78 15.49 1.02
N PRO A 525 -37.60 16.16 1.82
CA PRO A 525 -37.29 16.49 3.22
C PRO A 525 -37.12 15.25 4.13
N ARG A 526 -37.62 14.08 3.71
CA ARG A 526 -37.47 12.80 4.44
C ARG A 526 -36.27 11.97 4.01
N GLY A 527 -35.37 12.50 3.17
CA GLY A 527 -34.24 11.77 2.62
C GLY A 527 -34.63 10.76 1.53
N MET A 528 -33.64 9.89 1.12
CA MET A 528 -33.89 8.89 0.07
C MET A 528 -34.80 7.75 0.51
N PHE A 529 -34.65 7.27 1.74
CA PHE A 529 -35.37 6.10 2.28
C PHE A 529 -36.24 6.49 3.48
N ALA A 530 -37.30 7.23 3.22
CA ALA A 530 -38.23 7.64 4.26
C ALA A 530 -38.87 6.44 4.98
N LEU A 531 -38.88 6.43 6.31
CA LEU A 531 -39.65 5.46 7.09
C LEU A 531 -41.13 5.73 6.93
N LYS A 532 -41.90 4.74 6.46
CA LYS A 532 -43.37 4.81 6.39
C LYS A 532 -43.94 4.66 7.80
N GLY A 533 -44.85 5.55 8.20
CA GLY A 533 -45.61 5.44 9.43
C GLY A 533 -45.17 6.32 10.61
N ARG A 534 -44.12 7.13 10.47
CA ARG A 534 -43.84 8.16 11.48
C ARG A 534 -44.73 9.38 11.22
N ALA A 535 -45.63 9.66 12.14
CA ALA A 535 -46.30 10.95 12.15
C ALA A 535 -45.21 12.01 12.33
N VAL A 536 -44.93 12.75 11.28
CA VAL A 536 -44.12 13.97 11.38
C VAL A 536 -45.11 14.97 11.99
N GLU A 537 -44.93 15.29 13.26
CA GLU A 537 -45.50 16.49 13.83
C GLU A 537 -45.03 17.66 12.95
N ALA A 538 -46.01 18.29 12.31
CA ALA A 538 -45.84 19.47 11.50
C ALA A 538 -45.44 20.67 12.37
#